data_e38b4b4de9020889f5617a295a98655d
#
_entry.id   e38b4b4de9020889f5617a295a98655d
#
_cell.length_a   1.000
_cell.length_b   1.000
_cell.length_c   1.000
_cell.angle_alpha   90.00
_cell.angle_beta   90.00
_cell.angle_gamma   90.00
#
_symmetry.space_group_name_H-M   'P 1'
#
loop_
_entity.id
_entity.type
_entity.pdbx_description
1 polymer ?
#
loop_
_entity_poly.entity_id
_entity_poly.type
_entity_poly.pdbx_seq_one_letter_code
_entity_poly.pdbx_strand_id
1 'polypeptide(L)'
;MYSRLSQLARHFSRPLPNFAHRSAAAYPANLSSRMTSSSNGEAMSVPRKRMIHTAGCIIIGDEVLGGKTVDTNSAYFAKFCFSLGIQLKRIEVIADDEEEIIEAARRMSKNYDLVVTSGGIGPTHDDITYQSIAKAFNLPLELHETTVAKMQKFSRPHKSQPNFDWNTPSPALTAKLRMAQLPTHPDIPDEEQVLYVKEDLWVPISVVNGNIHILPGVPRLFEALLEGIKPRILPLLKDPEGRGTYRMLFSTPLAESAVAEYLTSLAAKVEPRGVKVGSYPRWGKKRNVVTLVGTDRDYMDSLEREVAEGVQGKRVQMEGEDDTDDETDVKKDKDA
;
A
#
# COMPACT_ATOMS: atom_id res chain seq x y z
N MET A 1 12.44 45.15 -21.34
CA MET A 1 12.91 43.92 -20.64
C MET A 1 13.32 44.19 -19.18
N TYR A 2 12.75 45.23 -18.52
CA TYR A 2 13.15 45.69 -17.16
C TYR A 2 12.03 45.62 -16.10
N SER A 3 10.87 45.00 -16.37
CA SER A 3 9.74 45.04 -15.42
C SER A 3 9.53 43.77 -14.58
N ARG A 4 10.31 42.72 -14.81
CA ARG A 4 10.18 41.45 -14.04
C ARG A 4 11.17 41.31 -12.87
N LEU A 5 12.23 42.11 -12.83
CA LEU A 5 13.22 42.07 -11.73
C LEU A 5 12.80 42.86 -10.48
N SER A 6 11.90 43.84 -10.64
CA SER A 6 11.40 44.63 -9.50
C SER A 6 10.33 43.93 -8.64
N GLN A 7 9.71 42.87 -9.13
CA GLN A 7 8.72 42.09 -8.35
C GLN A 7 9.37 41.03 -7.46
N LEU A 8 10.54 40.54 -7.84
CA LEU A 8 11.26 39.53 -7.01
C LEU A 8 11.93 40.17 -5.79
N ALA A 9 12.37 41.45 -5.88
CA ALA A 9 12.99 42.17 -4.75
C ALA A 9 12.03 42.48 -3.59
N ARG A 10 10.71 42.53 -3.83
CA ARG A 10 9.71 42.83 -2.80
C ARG A 10 9.29 41.60 -1.97
N HIS A 11 9.66 40.39 -2.36
CA HIS A 11 9.29 39.16 -1.64
C HIS A 11 10.29 38.78 -0.54
N PHE A 12 11.51 39.34 -0.58
CA PHE A 12 12.56 39.03 0.41
C PHE A 12 12.71 40.09 1.54
N SER A 13 11.80 41.11 1.60
CA SER A 13 11.88 42.19 2.59
C SER A 13 10.81 42.13 3.68
N ARG A 14 10.27 40.95 4.02
CA ARG A 14 9.38 40.83 5.18
C ARG A 14 10.21 40.48 6.43
N PRO A 15 10.17 41.28 7.49
CA PRO A 15 10.84 40.93 8.74
C PRO A 15 10.15 39.75 9.38
N LEU A 16 10.95 38.82 9.93
CA LEU A 16 10.48 37.67 10.70
C LEU A 16 9.75 38.16 11.98
N PRO A 17 8.68 37.48 12.43
CA PRO A 17 8.00 37.83 13.67
C PRO A 17 8.93 37.60 14.87
N ASN A 18 9.09 38.64 15.71
CA ASN A 18 9.79 38.55 17.00
C ASN A 18 9.06 37.59 17.94
N PHE A 19 9.68 36.48 18.29
CA PHE A 19 9.29 35.67 19.42
C PHE A 19 9.80 36.33 20.72
N ALA A 20 8.93 37.05 21.42
CA ALA A 20 9.20 37.56 22.74
C ALA A 20 9.33 36.41 23.75
N HIS A 21 10.49 36.35 24.41
CA HIS A 21 10.71 35.51 25.58
C HIS A 21 9.64 35.76 26.66
N ARG A 22 8.79 34.78 26.93
CA ARG A 22 7.98 34.77 28.16
C ARG A 22 8.83 34.08 29.24
N SER A 23 9.12 34.88 30.26
CA SER A 23 9.79 34.50 31.50
C SER A 23 9.05 33.38 32.22
N ALA A 24 9.82 32.47 32.81
CA ALA A 24 9.38 31.39 33.65
C ALA A 24 8.60 31.92 34.88
N ALA A 25 7.35 31.50 35.00
CA ALA A 25 6.60 31.62 36.24
C ALA A 25 6.81 30.36 37.10
N ALA A 26 7.27 30.58 38.32
CA ALA A 26 7.52 29.55 39.33
C ALA A 26 6.25 28.79 39.68
N TYR A 27 6.28 27.46 39.66
CA TYR A 27 5.26 26.60 40.25
C TYR A 27 5.61 26.31 41.73
N PRO A 28 4.64 26.33 42.63
CA PRO A 28 4.89 26.00 44.03
C PRO A 28 5.08 24.50 44.22
N ALA A 29 6.13 24.14 44.96
CA ALA A 29 6.34 22.79 45.45
C ALA A 29 5.34 22.52 46.60
N ASN A 30 4.48 21.48 46.38
CA ASN A 30 4.04 20.54 47.42
C ASN A 30 2.86 19.71 46.88
N LEU A 31 3.12 18.46 46.61
CA LEU A 31 2.22 17.34 46.93
C LEU A 31 3.01 16.03 46.68
N SER A 32 3.61 15.56 47.79
CA SER A 32 4.07 14.17 47.84
C SER A 32 2.83 13.27 47.90
N SER A 33 2.50 12.60 46.81
CA SER A 33 1.59 11.46 46.81
C SER A 33 2.25 10.35 46.02
N ARG A 34 2.56 9.29 46.73
CA ARG A 34 2.92 7.94 46.35
C ARG A 34 2.78 7.64 44.87
N MET A 35 3.88 7.68 44.14
CA MET A 35 4.02 6.90 42.91
C MET A 35 4.15 5.42 43.30
N THR A 36 3.04 4.71 43.33
CA THR A 36 3.08 3.25 43.15
C THR A 36 3.52 3.02 41.72
N SER A 37 4.73 2.54 41.56
CA SER A 37 5.22 2.00 40.30
C SER A 37 4.40 0.75 39.98
N SER A 38 3.27 0.91 39.29
CA SER A 38 2.66 -0.19 38.54
C SER A 38 3.43 -0.29 37.22
N SER A 39 4.49 -1.04 37.21
CA SER A 39 5.00 -1.67 35.99
C SER A 39 3.96 -2.72 35.57
N ASN A 40 2.85 -2.26 35.02
CA ASN A 40 2.02 -3.10 34.17
C ASN A 40 2.84 -3.33 32.90
N GLY A 41 3.64 -4.39 32.87
CA GLY A 41 3.99 -5.04 31.65
C GLY A 41 2.66 -5.47 31.02
N GLU A 42 2.17 -4.70 30.05
CA GLU A 42 1.07 -5.17 29.20
C GLU A 42 1.59 -6.47 28.56
N ALA A 43 1.02 -7.60 29.00
CA ALA A 43 1.28 -8.88 28.39
C ALA A 43 1.00 -8.75 26.91
N MET A 44 1.98 -9.10 26.07
CA MET A 44 1.82 -9.09 24.62
C MET A 44 0.63 -9.98 24.28
N SER A 45 -0.46 -9.38 23.82
CA SER A 45 -1.66 -10.14 23.48
C SER A 45 -1.45 -10.83 22.13
N VAL A 46 -1.68 -12.14 22.09
CA VAL A 46 -1.68 -12.90 20.83
C VAL A 46 -2.75 -12.35 19.91
N PRO A 47 -2.42 -11.85 18.72
CA PRO A 47 -3.37 -11.26 17.80
C PRO A 47 -4.35 -12.32 17.29
N ARG A 48 -5.65 -12.02 17.32
CA ARG A 48 -6.67 -12.90 16.74
C ARG A 48 -6.74 -12.72 15.24
N LYS A 49 -6.92 -13.83 14.49
CA LYS A 49 -7.25 -13.77 13.05
C LYS A 49 -8.52 -12.94 12.86
N ARG A 50 -8.42 -11.88 12.06
CA ARG A 50 -9.52 -10.97 11.76
C ARG A 50 -10.06 -11.27 10.36
N MET A 51 -11.37 -11.03 10.16
CA MET A 51 -11.91 -10.95 8.80
C MET A 51 -11.30 -9.76 8.09
N ILE A 52 -10.96 -9.94 6.81
CA ILE A 52 -10.29 -8.91 6.01
C ILE A 52 -11.32 -8.19 5.15
N HIS A 53 -11.58 -6.93 5.46
CA HIS A 53 -12.43 -6.04 4.68
C HIS A 53 -11.63 -4.87 4.09
N THR A 54 -10.64 -4.39 4.85
CA THR A 54 -9.85 -3.21 4.52
C THR A 54 -8.38 -3.53 4.45
N ALA A 55 -7.64 -2.80 3.60
CA ALA A 55 -6.20 -2.93 3.50
C ALA A 55 -5.50 -1.57 3.47
N GLY A 56 -4.23 -1.59 3.87
CA GLY A 56 -3.28 -0.51 3.73
C GLY A 56 -1.95 -1.00 3.15
N CYS A 57 -1.22 -0.12 2.48
CA CYS A 57 0.09 -0.40 1.90
C CYS A 57 1.10 0.64 2.38
N ILE A 58 2.28 0.20 2.80
CA ILE A 58 3.41 1.06 3.17
C ILE A 58 4.57 0.72 2.24
N ILE A 59 4.95 1.66 1.41
CA ILE A 59 6.16 1.58 0.58
C ILE A 59 7.28 2.28 1.36
N ILE A 60 8.36 1.57 1.62
CA ILE A 60 9.51 2.06 2.38
C ILE A 60 10.69 2.13 1.43
N GLY A 61 11.23 3.34 1.20
CA GLY A 61 12.36 3.53 0.31
C GLY A 61 12.56 4.97 -0.12
N ASP A 62 13.71 5.53 0.22
CA ASP A 62 14.17 6.87 -0.19
C ASP A 62 14.27 7.02 -1.71
N GLU A 63 14.56 5.92 -2.43
CA GLU A 63 14.64 5.93 -3.90
C GLU A 63 13.30 6.17 -4.57
N VAL A 64 12.18 5.84 -3.90
CA VAL A 64 10.83 6.14 -4.38
C VAL A 64 10.49 7.59 -4.10
N LEU A 65 10.74 8.07 -2.88
CA LEU A 65 10.58 9.48 -2.50
C LEU A 65 11.44 10.42 -3.34
N GLY A 66 12.67 10.00 -3.65
CA GLY A 66 13.59 10.74 -4.51
C GLY A 66 13.27 10.66 -6.01
N GLY A 67 12.24 9.93 -6.41
CA GLY A 67 11.82 9.80 -7.82
C GLY A 67 12.77 8.97 -8.69
N LYS A 68 13.75 8.29 -8.11
CA LYS A 68 14.68 7.40 -8.82
C LYS A 68 14.00 6.11 -9.25
N THR A 69 13.07 5.60 -8.44
CA THR A 69 12.34 4.35 -8.69
C THR A 69 10.86 4.63 -8.73
N VAL A 70 10.18 4.13 -9.76
CA VAL A 70 8.72 4.18 -9.85
C VAL A 70 8.12 3.07 -9.01
N ASP A 71 7.21 3.43 -8.11
CA ASP A 71 6.45 2.45 -7.32
C ASP A 71 5.45 1.69 -8.22
N THR A 72 5.75 0.44 -8.50
CA THR A 72 4.86 -0.50 -9.17
C THR A 72 4.17 -1.45 -8.18
N ASN A 73 4.70 -1.58 -6.97
CA ASN A 73 4.24 -2.53 -5.96
C ASN A 73 2.88 -2.12 -5.38
N SER A 74 2.68 -0.84 -5.07
CA SER A 74 1.39 -0.36 -4.61
C SER A 74 0.29 -0.51 -5.66
N ALA A 75 0.62 -0.26 -6.93
CA ALA A 75 -0.30 -0.46 -8.04
C ALA A 75 -0.69 -1.94 -8.21
N TYR A 76 0.28 -2.86 -8.05
CA TYR A 76 0.01 -4.29 -8.06
C TYR A 76 -0.86 -4.70 -6.87
N PHE A 77 -0.53 -4.24 -5.66
CA PHE A 77 -1.32 -4.53 -4.46
C PHE A 77 -2.75 -3.98 -4.56
N ALA A 78 -2.95 -2.83 -5.18
CA ALA A 78 -4.29 -2.30 -5.45
C ALA A 78 -5.12 -3.24 -6.33
N LYS A 79 -4.52 -3.80 -7.40
CA LYS A 79 -5.17 -4.79 -8.27
C LYS A 79 -5.45 -6.09 -7.52
N PHE A 80 -4.50 -6.54 -6.70
CA PHE A 80 -4.66 -7.71 -5.84
C PHE A 80 -5.84 -7.55 -4.88
N CYS A 81 -5.92 -6.45 -4.13
CA CYS A 81 -7.04 -6.15 -3.25
C CYS A 81 -8.37 -6.10 -4.01
N PHE A 82 -8.38 -5.43 -5.16
CA PHE A 82 -9.57 -5.33 -6.01
C PHE A 82 -10.07 -6.72 -6.46
N SER A 83 -9.15 -7.59 -6.89
CA SER A 83 -9.47 -8.95 -7.33
C SER A 83 -10.06 -9.83 -6.23
N LEU A 84 -9.81 -9.51 -4.97
CA LEU A 84 -10.28 -10.23 -3.80
C LEU A 84 -11.46 -9.55 -3.07
N GLY A 85 -11.93 -8.41 -3.55
CA GLY A 85 -12.99 -7.64 -2.90
C GLY A 85 -12.54 -6.92 -1.62
N ILE A 86 -11.24 -6.78 -1.40
CA ILE A 86 -10.66 -6.05 -0.28
C ILE A 86 -10.63 -4.56 -0.61
N GLN A 87 -11.09 -3.71 0.30
CA GLN A 87 -11.05 -2.26 0.10
C GLN A 87 -9.68 -1.71 0.49
N LEU A 88 -8.81 -1.46 -0.49
CA LEU A 88 -7.58 -0.72 -0.23
C LEU A 88 -7.93 0.73 0.13
N LYS A 89 -7.63 1.13 1.37
CA LYS A 89 -8.00 2.43 1.94
C LYS A 89 -6.86 3.44 1.88
N ARG A 90 -5.61 2.95 1.92
CA ARG A 90 -4.45 3.83 2.01
C ARG A 90 -3.21 3.20 1.39
N ILE A 91 -2.45 4.03 0.70
CA ILE A 91 -1.09 3.77 0.25
C ILE A 91 -0.25 4.92 0.78
N GLU A 92 0.85 4.61 1.43
CA GLU A 92 1.84 5.59 1.89
C GLU A 92 3.21 5.21 1.38
N VAL A 93 3.97 6.22 0.98
CA VAL A 93 5.39 6.11 0.68
C VAL A 93 6.14 6.87 1.77
N ILE A 94 7.05 6.20 2.46
CA ILE A 94 7.80 6.76 3.57
C ILE A 94 9.30 6.52 3.39
N ALA A 95 10.12 7.30 4.09
CA ALA A 95 11.57 7.18 4.10
C ALA A 95 12.04 5.90 4.80
N ASP A 96 13.31 5.54 4.57
CA ASP A 96 14.04 4.55 5.36
C ASP A 96 14.42 5.15 6.73
N ASP A 97 13.41 5.61 7.47
CA ASP A 97 13.51 6.24 8.78
C ASP A 97 12.78 5.42 9.86
N GLU A 98 13.46 5.17 10.99
CA GLU A 98 12.94 4.30 12.05
C GLU A 98 11.63 4.86 12.65
N GLU A 99 11.57 6.17 12.90
CA GLU A 99 10.41 6.77 13.58
C GLU A 99 9.19 6.79 12.64
N GLU A 100 9.39 7.08 11.36
CA GLU A 100 8.35 7.04 10.34
C GLU A 100 7.80 5.62 10.14
N ILE A 101 8.68 4.61 10.07
CA ILE A 101 8.27 3.21 9.93
C ILE A 101 7.47 2.75 11.16
N ILE A 102 7.92 3.09 12.38
CA ILE A 102 7.24 2.73 13.64
C ILE A 102 5.84 3.37 13.68
N GLU A 103 5.75 4.67 13.38
CA GLU A 103 4.47 5.40 13.37
C GLU A 103 3.50 4.79 12.36
N ALA A 104 3.95 4.66 11.10
CA ALA A 104 3.12 4.14 10.03
C ALA A 104 2.64 2.71 10.32
N ALA A 105 3.54 1.82 10.80
CA ALA A 105 3.19 0.44 11.12
C ALA A 105 2.11 0.36 12.22
N ARG A 106 2.27 1.12 13.32
CA ARG A 106 1.30 1.15 14.42
C ARG A 106 -0.06 1.69 13.97
N ARG A 107 -0.05 2.82 13.27
CA ARG A 107 -1.26 3.47 12.78
C ARG A 107 -2.00 2.61 11.76
N MET A 108 -1.28 2.05 10.78
CA MET A 108 -1.87 1.23 9.74
C MET A 108 -2.41 -0.08 10.31
N SER A 109 -1.67 -0.76 11.18
CA SER A 109 -2.11 -1.99 11.84
C SER A 109 -3.37 -1.81 12.69
N LYS A 110 -3.52 -0.65 13.34
CA LYS A 110 -4.72 -0.30 14.11
C LYS A 110 -5.94 -0.07 13.22
N ASN A 111 -5.75 0.52 12.03
CA ASN A 111 -6.84 1.04 11.22
C ASN A 111 -7.31 0.09 10.12
N TYR A 112 -6.49 -0.91 9.74
CA TYR A 112 -6.78 -1.81 8.61
C TYR A 112 -6.62 -3.27 9.00
N ASP A 113 -7.40 -4.12 8.34
CA ASP A 113 -7.41 -5.56 8.64
C ASP A 113 -6.21 -6.28 8.01
N LEU A 114 -5.72 -5.80 6.87
CA LEU A 114 -4.54 -6.29 6.16
C LEU A 114 -3.61 -5.11 5.87
N VAL A 115 -2.37 -5.18 6.33
CA VAL A 115 -1.33 -4.20 6.01
C VAL A 115 -0.19 -4.93 5.31
N VAL A 116 0.24 -4.38 4.19
CA VAL A 116 1.40 -4.89 3.44
C VAL A 116 2.47 -3.80 3.44
N THR A 117 3.71 -4.17 3.78
CA THR A 117 4.87 -3.30 3.59
C THR A 117 5.69 -3.78 2.40
N SER A 118 6.41 -2.89 1.77
CA SER A 118 7.29 -3.17 0.63
C SER A 118 8.57 -2.37 0.74
N GLY A 119 9.71 -3.05 0.87
CA GLY A 119 11.03 -2.42 0.92
C GLY A 119 11.73 -2.52 2.27
N GLY A 120 13.00 -2.09 2.31
CA GLY A 120 13.84 -1.98 3.50
C GLY A 120 14.16 -3.30 4.22
N ILE A 121 14.20 -4.45 3.53
CA ILE A 121 14.53 -5.77 4.11
C ILE A 121 15.78 -6.41 3.51
N GLY A 122 16.61 -5.64 2.86
CA GLY A 122 17.87 -6.09 2.27
C GLY A 122 19.03 -6.16 3.28
N PRO A 123 20.28 -6.31 2.77
CA PRO A 123 21.45 -6.49 3.62
C PRO A 123 22.16 -5.19 4.00
N THR A 124 21.73 -4.04 3.47
CA THR A 124 22.44 -2.77 3.62
C THR A 124 22.04 -2.02 4.90
N HIS A 125 22.72 -0.96 5.22
CA HIS A 125 22.54 -0.25 6.50
C HIS A 125 21.21 0.48 6.61
N ASP A 126 20.65 0.87 5.48
CA ASP A 126 19.35 1.52 5.28
C ASP A 126 18.16 0.54 5.29
N ASP A 127 18.42 -0.77 5.14
CA ASP A 127 17.40 -1.81 5.27
C ASP A 127 17.01 -2.02 6.75
N ILE A 128 16.08 -1.21 7.25
CA ILE A 128 15.72 -1.15 8.68
C ILE A 128 14.28 -1.58 8.98
N THR A 129 13.54 -2.06 7.99
CA THR A 129 12.11 -2.40 8.13
C THR A 129 11.85 -3.44 9.21
N TYR A 130 12.58 -4.56 9.24
CA TYR A 130 12.39 -5.59 10.27
C TYR A 130 12.62 -5.08 11.69
N GLN A 131 13.74 -4.37 11.91
CA GLN A 131 14.06 -3.85 13.24
C GLN A 131 13.09 -2.76 13.70
N SER A 132 12.65 -1.89 12.81
CA SER A 132 11.70 -0.81 13.12
C SER A 132 10.31 -1.37 13.45
N ILE A 133 9.83 -2.36 12.68
CA ILE A 133 8.55 -3.03 12.96
C ILE A 133 8.63 -3.88 14.22
N ALA A 134 9.74 -4.58 14.47
CA ALA A 134 9.96 -5.27 15.76
C ALA A 134 9.84 -4.30 16.94
N LYS A 135 10.51 -3.15 16.84
CA LYS A 135 10.44 -2.09 17.87
C LYS A 135 9.04 -1.49 18.00
N ALA A 136 8.31 -1.32 16.88
CA ALA A 136 6.94 -0.82 16.89
C ALA A 136 6.02 -1.65 17.78
N PHE A 137 6.24 -2.97 17.85
CA PHE A 137 5.38 -3.91 18.58
C PHE A 137 6.09 -4.59 19.77
N ASN A 138 7.23 -4.05 20.22
CA ASN A 138 8.03 -4.56 21.32
C ASN A 138 8.42 -6.05 21.17
N LEU A 139 8.68 -6.46 19.93
CA LEU A 139 9.09 -7.83 19.60
C LEU A 139 10.61 -7.98 19.61
N PRO A 140 11.16 -9.13 20.00
CA PRO A 140 12.55 -9.45 19.73
C PRO A 140 12.76 -9.59 18.21
N LEU A 141 13.99 -9.32 17.80
CA LEU A 141 14.50 -9.57 16.46
C LEU A 141 15.41 -10.78 16.53
N GLU A 142 14.97 -11.91 16.03
CA GLU A 142 15.65 -13.19 16.17
C GLU A 142 16.18 -13.71 14.85
N LEU A 143 17.35 -14.35 14.89
CA LEU A 143 17.90 -15.03 13.72
C LEU A 143 17.10 -16.29 13.44
N HIS A 144 16.36 -16.30 12.33
CA HIS A 144 15.49 -17.40 11.97
C HIS A 144 16.24 -18.48 11.17
N GLU A 145 16.57 -19.58 11.83
CA GLU A 145 17.44 -20.65 11.28
C GLU A 145 16.90 -21.23 9.96
N THR A 146 15.60 -21.46 9.88
CA THR A 146 14.97 -21.98 8.65
C THR A 146 15.15 -21.00 7.48
N THR A 147 15.08 -19.67 7.72
CA THR A 147 15.36 -18.65 6.70
C THR A 147 16.80 -18.72 6.26
N VAL A 148 17.75 -18.86 7.19
CA VAL A 148 19.17 -19.01 6.87
C VAL A 148 19.41 -20.25 6.02
N ALA A 149 18.87 -21.40 6.41
CA ALA A 149 19.02 -22.64 5.66
C ALA A 149 18.46 -22.53 4.23
N LYS A 150 17.26 -21.92 4.08
CA LYS A 150 16.68 -21.65 2.77
C LYS A 150 17.51 -20.65 1.96
N MET A 151 18.05 -19.61 2.60
CA MET A 151 18.91 -18.63 1.96
C MET A 151 20.19 -19.30 1.42
N GLN A 152 20.83 -20.18 2.19
CA GLN A 152 21.96 -20.99 1.71
C GLN A 152 21.61 -21.84 0.50
N LYS A 153 20.45 -22.48 0.51
CA LYS A 153 20.00 -23.38 -0.55
C LYS A 153 19.58 -22.66 -1.84
N PHE A 154 18.86 -21.53 -1.72
CA PHE A 154 18.18 -20.89 -2.86
C PHE A 154 18.80 -19.57 -3.30
N SER A 155 19.72 -18.97 -2.50
CA SER A 155 20.40 -17.76 -2.94
C SER A 155 21.35 -18.07 -4.10
N ARG A 156 21.17 -17.34 -5.20
CA ARG A 156 22.12 -17.42 -6.31
C ARG A 156 23.38 -16.64 -5.92
N PRO A 157 24.57 -17.23 -6.08
CA PRO A 157 25.82 -16.52 -5.84
C PRO A 157 25.90 -15.28 -6.74
N HIS A 158 26.30 -14.15 -6.16
CA HIS A 158 26.56 -12.95 -6.96
C HIS A 158 27.88 -13.13 -7.74
N LYS A 159 27.96 -12.54 -8.94
CA LYS A 159 29.18 -12.65 -9.79
C LYS A 159 30.46 -12.21 -9.09
N SER A 160 30.38 -11.22 -8.18
CA SER A 160 31.51 -10.75 -7.38
C SER A 160 31.84 -11.66 -6.17
N GLN A 161 30.97 -12.60 -5.83
CA GLN A 161 31.11 -13.52 -4.70
C GLN A 161 30.65 -14.93 -5.12
N PRO A 162 31.29 -15.56 -6.12
CA PRO A 162 30.85 -16.83 -6.68
C PRO A 162 30.92 -17.99 -5.66
N ASN A 163 31.87 -17.92 -4.71
CA ASN A 163 32.11 -18.91 -3.67
C ASN A 163 31.87 -18.27 -2.30
N PHE A 164 30.64 -17.82 -2.02
CA PHE A 164 30.31 -17.21 -0.73
C PHE A 164 30.43 -18.24 0.41
N ASP A 165 31.26 -17.91 1.40
CA ASP A 165 31.44 -18.77 2.58
C ASP A 165 30.38 -18.44 3.64
N TRP A 166 29.55 -19.42 3.95
CA TRP A 166 28.48 -19.33 4.94
C TRP A 166 28.93 -19.73 6.36
N ASN A 167 30.15 -20.25 6.53
CA ASN A 167 30.62 -20.82 7.80
C ASN A 167 31.61 -19.91 8.51
N THR A 168 32.39 -19.12 7.77
CA THR A 168 33.39 -18.24 8.37
C THR A 168 32.78 -16.85 8.64
N PRO A 169 32.88 -16.35 9.90
CA PRO A 169 32.41 -15.00 10.23
C PRO A 169 33.09 -13.95 9.34
N SER A 170 32.26 -13.12 8.71
CA SER A 170 32.71 -12.04 7.84
C SER A 170 31.68 -10.91 7.81
N PRO A 171 32.06 -9.67 7.45
CA PRO A 171 31.11 -8.57 7.27
C PRO A 171 30.02 -8.91 6.26
N ALA A 172 30.35 -9.63 5.19
CA ALA A 172 29.40 -10.04 4.18
C ALA A 172 28.40 -11.09 4.69
N LEU A 173 28.84 -12.02 5.54
CA LEU A 173 27.94 -12.96 6.22
C LEU A 173 27.02 -12.23 7.19
N THR A 174 27.54 -11.32 8.00
CA THR A 174 26.74 -10.49 8.91
C THR A 174 25.66 -9.71 8.16
N ALA A 175 26.01 -9.10 7.03
CA ALA A 175 25.06 -8.39 6.18
C ALA A 175 23.96 -9.32 5.64
N LYS A 176 24.31 -10.54 5.17
CA LYS A 176 23.32 -11.52 4.73
C LYS A 176 22.43 -12.00 5.86
N LEU A 177 22.97 -12.26 7.04
CA LEU A 177 22.20 -12.73 8.19
C LEU A 177 21.18 -11.70 8.70
N ARG A 178 21.41 -10.39 8.50
CA ARG A 178 20.43 -9.35 8.80
C ARG A 178 19.09 -9.61 8.08
N MET A 179 19.10 -10.11 6.84
CA MET A 179 17.89 -10.43 6.10
C MET A 179 17.10 -11.63 6.67
N ALA A 180 17.70 -12.37 7.60
CA ALA A 180 17.08 -13.48 8.30
C ALA A 180 16.81 -13.18 9.78
N GLN A 181 17.07 -11.95 10.24
CA GLN A 181 16.65 -11.48 11.56
C GLN A 181 15.22 -10.99 11.47
N LEU A 182 14.29 -11.78 11.99
CA LEU A 182 12.86 -11.53 11.84
C LEU A 182 12.22 -11.08 13.16
N PRO A 183 11.23 -10.15 13.11
CA PRO A 183 10.39 -9.87 14.27
C PRO A 183 9.63 -11.13 14.68
N THR A 184 9.86 -11.60 15.90
CA THR A 184 9.32 -12.88 16.39
C THR A 184 8.51 -12.68 17.66
N HIS A 185 7.28 -13.19 17.70
CA HIS A 185 6.48 -13.22 18.93
C HIS A 185 6.66 -14.57 19.58
N PRO A 186 7.08 -14.64 20.87
CA PRO A 186 7.43 -15.91 21.52
C PRO A 186 6.26 -16.89 21.66
N ASP A 187 5.02 -16.39 21.73
CA ASP A 187 3.83 -17.22 21.95
C ASP A 187 3.08 -17.55 20.64
N ILE A 188 3.61 -17.16 19.47
CA ILE A 188 3.01 -17.45 18.15
C ILE A 188 3.87 -18.51 17.46
N PRO A 189 3.27 -19.62 16.96
CA PRO A 189 4.00 -20.59 16.18
C PRO A 189 4.65 -20.00 14.92
N ASP A 190 5.86 -20.46 14.55
CA ASP A 190 6.59 -19.97 13.40
C ASP A 190 5.78 -20.03 12.09
N GLU A 191 5.00 -21.07 11.88
CA GLU A 191 4.15 -21.25 10.71
C GLU A 191 3.00 -20.23 10.59
N GLU A 192 2.73 -19.45 11.65
CA GLU A 192 1.75 -18.38 11.63
C GLU A 192 2.37 -17.00 11.43
N GLN A 193 3.67 -16.83 11.78
CA GLN A 193 4.36 -15.54 11.69
C GLN A 193 5.48 -15.49 10.65
N VAL A 194 5.96 -16.64 10.14
CA VAL A 194 6.98 -16.72 9.08
C VAL A 194 6.49 -17.61 7.96
N LEU A 195 5.97 -17.01 6.89
CA LEU A 195 5.24 -17.71 5.84
C LEU A 195 6.11 -17.94 4.61
N TYR A 196 6.39 -19.21 4.31
CA TYR A 196 7.01 -19.60 3.04
C TYR A 196 5.92 -20.01 2.05
N VAL A 197 5.53 -19.08 1.18
CA VAL A 197 4.42 -19.26 0.23
C VAL A 197 4.88 -19.69 -1.16
N LYS A 198 6.19 -19.81 -1.38
CA LYS A 198 6.84 -20.32 -2.60
C LYS A 198 7.97 -21.24 -2.23
N GLU A 199 7.99 -22.43 -2.82
CA GLU A 199 8.99 -23.46 -2.51
C GLU A 199 10.40 -23.09 -2.96
N ASP A 200 10.51 -22.35 -4.07
CA ASP A 200 11.75 -21.93 -4.73
C ASP A 200 12.29 -20.58 -4.23
N LEU A 201 11.62 -19.95 -3.27
CA LEU A 201 12.06 -18.70 -2.65
C LEU A 201 12.51 -18.92 -1.21
N TRP A 202 13.60 -18.24 -0.84
CA TRP A 202 14.08 -18.23 0.54
C TRP A 202 13.44 -17.12 1.38
N VAL A 203 13.01 -16.02 0.74
CA VAL A 203 12.41 -14.88 1.41
C VAL A 203 11.02 -15.25 1.94
N PRO A 204 10.79 -15.21 3.25
CA PRO A 204 9.45 -15.39 3.81
C PRO A 204 8.64 -14.09 3.76
N ILE A 205 7.34 -14.21 3.97
CA ILE A 205 6.54 -13.10 4.47
C ILE A 205 6.58 -13.17 5.99
N SER A 206 7.13 -12.15 6.65
CA SER A 206 7.05 -12.03 8.11
C SER A 206 5.73 -11.34 8.48
N VAL A 207 4.96 -11.95 9.39
CA VAL A 207 3.66 -11.43 9.83
C VAL A 207 3.78 -10.92 11.26
N VAL A 208 3.50 -9.64 11.43
CA VAL A 208 3.58 -8.96 12.74
C VAL A 208 2.19 -8.47 13.16
N ASN A 209 1.90 -8.57 14.45
CA ASN A 209 0.63 -8.17 15.05
C ASN A 209 -0.61 -8.77 14.35
N GLY A 210 -0.42 -9.92 13.68
CA GLY A 210 -1.46 -10.70 13.02
C GLY A 210 -1.99 -10.10 11.72
N ASN A 211 -1.61 -8.87 11.35
CA ASN A 211 -2.13 -8.20 10.17
C ASN A 211 -1.09 -7.43 9.34
N ILE A 212 0.12 -7.21 9.82
CA ILE A 212 1.20 -6.61 9.02
C ILE A 212 1.98 -7.73 8.34
N HIS A 213 2.05 -7.67 7.03
CA HIS A 213 2.79 -8.60 6.18
C HIS A 213 3.98 -7.86 5.56
N ILE A 214 5.19 -8.25 5.93
CA ILE A 214 6.42 -7.61 5.50
C ILE A 214 6.94 -8.30 4.25
N LEU A 215 7.03 -7.56 3.13
CA LEU A 215 7.45 -8.03 1.83
C LEU A 215 8.67 -7.23 1.30
N PRO A 216 9.46 -7.82 0.38
CA PRO A 216 10.59 -7.13 -0.26
C PRO A 216 10.14 -6.01 -1.22
N GLY A 217 11.02 -5.03 -1.45
CA GLY A 217 10.82 -3.97 -2.45
C GLY A 217 10.95 -4.44 -3.90
N VAL A 218 11.65 -5.58 -4.16
CA VAL A 218 11.84 -6.10 -5.53
C VAL A 218 10.51 -6.54 -6.13
N PRO A 219 10.01 -5.89 -7.22
CA PRO A 219 8.64 -6.10 -7.72
C PRO A 219 8.30 -7.56 -8.00
N ARG A 220 9.18 -8.28 -8.70
CA ARG A 220 8.97 -9.70 -9.02
C ARG A 220 8.79 -10.58 -7.77
N LEU A 221 9.52 -10.29 -6.69
CA LEU A 221 9.39 -11.03 -5.42
C LEU A 221 8.11 -10.63 -4.70
N PHE A 222 7.82 -9.33 -4.64
CA PHE A 222 6.62 -8.79 -4.04
C PHE A 222 5.35 -9.40 -4.64
N GLU A 223 5.25 -9.39 -5.96
CA GLU A 223 4.13 -10.00 -6.72
C GLU A 223 4.00 -11.50 -6.45
N ALA A 224 5.12 -12.24 -6.56
CA ALA A 224 5.11 -13.69 -6.34
C ALA A 224 4.68 -14.08 -4.93
N LEU A 225 5.09 -13.31 -3.91
CA LEU A 225 4.71 -13.53 -2.52
C LEU A 225 3.25 -13.19 -2.26
N LEU A 226 2.73 -12.10 -2.84
CA LEU A 226 1.30 -11.75 -2.75
C LEU A 226 0.42 -12.83 -3.38
N GLU A 227 0.78 -13.33 -4.56
CA GLU A 227 0.03 -14.44 -5.17
C GLU A 227 0.10 -15.71 -4.32
N GLY A 228 1.26 -15.98 -3.71
CA GLY A 228 1.46 -17.15 -2.85
C GLY A 228 0.67 -17.11 -1.55
N ILE A 229 0.33 -15.92 -1.02
CA ILE A 229 -0.42 -15.80 0.25
C ILE A 229 -1.94 -15.92 0.05
N LYS A 230 -2.45 -15.83 -1.18
CA LYS A 230 -3.91 -15.91 -1.47
C LYS A 230 -4.63 -17.04 -0.74
N PRO A 231 -4.14 -18.30 -0.73
CA PRO A 231 -4.83 -19.41 -0.05
C PRO A 231 -5.02 -19.19 1.45
N ARG A 232 -4.17 -18.36 2.08
CA ARG A 232 -4.29 -18.00 3.50
C ARG A 232 -5.23 -16.83 3.75
N ILE A 233 -5.39 -15.94 2.74
CA ILE A 233 -6.25 -14.75 2.79
C ILE A 233 -7.70 -15.11 2.48
N LEU A 234 -7.95 -15.94 1.46
CA LEU A 234 -9.31 -16.29 1.01
C LEU A 234 -10.28 -16.70 2.12
N PRO A 235 -9.91 -17.59 3.09
CA PRO A 235 -10.80 -17.98 4.17
C PRO A 235 -11.16 -16.83 5.14
N LEU A 236 -10.41 -15.73 5.10
CA LEU A 236 -10.61 -14.55 5.96
C LEU A 236 -11.42 -13.46 5.27
N LEU A 237 -11.83 -13.67 4.01
CA LEU A 237 -12.65 -12.72 3.27
C LEU A 237 -14.14 -12.90 3.57
N LYS A 238 -14.92 -11.83 3.36
CA LYS A 238 -16.39 -11.90 3.39
C LYS A 238 -16.93 -12.86 2.33
N ASP A 239 -16.27 -12.92 1.16
CA ASP A 239 -16.52 -13.88 0.10
C ASP A 239 -15.29 -14.80 -0.06
N PRO A 240 -15.24 -15.96 0.60
CA PRO A 240 -14.11 -16.89 0.53
C PRO A 240 -13.87 -17.49 -0.86
N GLU A 241 -14.87 -17.45 -1.75
CA GLU A 241 -14.71 -17.86 -3.14
C GLU A 241 -13.88 -16.84 -3.95
N GLY A 242 -13.66 -15.63 -3.38
CA GLY A 242 -12.80 -14.62 -3.98
C GLY A 242 -13.34 -14.08 -5.32
N ARG A 243 -14.68 -13.99 -5.46
CA ARG A 243 -15.31 -13.41 -6.67
C ARG A 243 -14.92 -11.94 -6.88
N GLY A 244 -14.43 -11.31 -5.81
CA GLY A 244 -13.79 -10.01 -5.88
C GLY A 244 -14.74 -8.84 -6.10
N THR A 245 -14.14 -7.75 -6.56
CA THR A 245 -14.85 -6.54 -6.95
C THR A 245 -15.09 -6.57 -8.46
N TYR A 246 -16.34 -6.29 -8.85
CA TYR A 246 -16.76 -6.21 -10.23
C TYR A 246 -16.74 -4.75 -10.70
N ARG A 247 -16.29 -4.51 -11.92
CA ARG A 247 -16.28 -3.19 -12.56
C ARG A 247 -17.01 -3.25 -13.88
N MET A 248 -17.95 -2.32 -14.07
CA MET A 248 -18.57 -2.05 -15.36
C MET A 248 -18.04 -0.73 -15.90
N LEU A 249 -17.73 -0.70 -17.19
CA LEU A 249 -17.22 0.47 -17.89
C LEU A 249 -18.24 0.90 -18.95
N PHE A 250 -18.55 2.19 -19.00
CA PHE A 250 -19.42 2.78 -20.01
C PHE A 250 -18.67 3.90 -20.71
N SER A 251 -18.51 3.77 -22.02
CA SER A 251 -17.95 4.83 -22.85
C SER A 251 -19.06 5.81 -23.23
N THR A 252 -18.86 7.10 -22.97
CA THR A 252 -19.82 8.18 -23.25
C THR A 252 -19.21 9.29 -24.09
N PRO A 253 -19.94 9.82 -25.10
CA PRO A 253 -19.53 11.00 -25.84
C PRO A 253 -19.74 12.31 -25.05
N LEU A 254 -20.46 12.25 -23.91
CA LEU A 254 -20.83 13.43 -23.15
C LEU A 254 -19.64 13.92 -22.31
N ALA A 255 -19.55 15.23 -22.14
CA ALA A 255 -18.64 15.84 -21.18
C ALA A 255 -19.06 15.51 -19.74
N GLU A 256 -18.10 15.49 -18.79
CA GLU A 256 -18.38 15.19 -17.37
C GLU A 256 -19.46 16.10 -16.79
N SER A 257 -19.47 17.39 -17.13
CA SER A 257 -20.47 18.35 -16.68
C SER A 257 -21.88 18.00 -17.15
N ALA A 258 -22.01 17.36 -18.32
CA ALA A 258 -23.33 16.98 -18.86
C ALA A 258 -23.89 15.74 -18.17
N VAL A 259 -23.05 14.84 -17.66
CA VAL A 259 -23.48 13.62 -16.95
C VAL A 259 -23.51 13.79 -15.43
N ALA A 260 -22.99 14.89 -14.89
CA ALA A 260 -22.76 15.08 -13.45
C ALA A 260 -24.03 14.95 -12.61
N GLU A 261 -25.14 15.54 -13.03
CA GLU A 261 -26.44 15.46 -12.32
C GLU A 261 -26.97 14.03 -12.29
N TYR A 262 -26.93 13.34 -13.44
CA TYR A 262 -27.32 11.94 -13.53
C TYR A 262 -26.44 11.05 -12.65
N LEU A 263 -25.11 11.21 -12.69
CA LEU A 263 -24.19 10.41 -11.90
C LEU A 263 -24.35 10.66 -10.40
N THR A 264 -24.69 11.88 -9.99
CA THR A 264 -25.01 12.19 -8.59
C THR A 264 -26.25 11.43 -8.12
N SER A 265 -27.29 11.44 -8.93
CA SER A 265 -28.55 10.71 -8.65
C SER A 265 -28.33 9.19 -8.65
N LEU A 266 -27.58 8.68 -9.61
CA LEU A 266 -27.21 7.27 -9.69
C LEU A 266 -26.38 6.85 -8.47
N ALA A 267 -25.37 7.63 -8.09
CA ALA A 267 -24.54 7.34 -6.93
C ALA A 267 -25.38 7.22 -5.64
N ALA A 268 -26.27 8.17 -5.39
CA ALA A 268 -27.18 8.12 -4.24
C ALA A 268 -28.08 6.86 -4.24
N LYS A 269 -28.55 6.42 -5.44
CA LYS A 269 -29.37 5.23 -5.61
C LYS A 269 -28.63 3.94 -5.30
N VAL A 270 -27.36 3.82 -5.75
CA VAL A 270 -26.62 2.55 -5.73
C VAL A 270 -25.69 2.40 -4.52
N GLU A 271 -25.31 3.50 -3.84
CA GLU A 271 -24.44 3.49 -2.65
C GLU A 271 -24.97 2.58 -1.53
N PRO A 272 -26.28 2.53 -1.20
CA PRO A 272 -26.81 1.61 -0.18
C PRO A 272 -26.58 0.13 -0.51
N ARG A 273 -26.37 -0.21 -1.78
CA ARG A 273 -26.04 -1.55 -2.28
C ARG A 273 -24.52 -1.76 -2.40
N GLY A 274 -23.70 -0.80 -1.92
CA GLY A 274 -22.24 -0.90 -1.94
C GLY A 274 -21.62 -0.72 -3.34
N VAL A 275 -22.35 -0.12 -4.28
CA VAL A 275 -21.84 0.21 -5.62
C VAL A 275 -21.34 1.65 -5.63
N LYS A 276 -20.14 1.86 -6.15
CA LYS A 276 -19.54 3.18 -6.36
C LYS A 276 -19.62 3.58 -7.81
N VAL A 277 -19.91 4.85 -8.06
CA VAL A 277 -19.96 5.46 -9.38
C VAL A 277 -18.77 6.42 -9.53
N GLY A 278 -18.09 6.37 -10.66
CA GLY A 278 -16.97 7.26 -10.98
C GLY A 278 -17.05 7.72 -12.43
N SER A 279 -16.50 8.91 -12.70
CA SER A 279 -16.29 9.43 -14.06
C SER A 279 -14.80 9.74 -14.24
N TYR A 280 -14.29 9.37 -15.41
CA TYR A 280 -12.88 9.53 -15.74
C TYR A 280 -12.75 10.20 -17.10
N PRO A 281 -12.35 11.50 -17.14
CA PRO A 281 -12.09 12.19 -18.38
C PRO A 281 -10.84 11.61 -19.03
N ARG A 282 -10.92 11.40 -20.34
CA ARG A 282 -9.79 10.92 -21.12
C ARG A 282 -9.21 12.08 -21.92
N TRP A 283 -8.09 12.62 -21.41
CA TRP A 283 -7.44 13.80 -22.03
C TRP A 283 -7.08 13.54 -23.50
N GLY A 284 -7.49 14.44 -24.38
CA GLY A 284 -7.22 14.34 -25.82
C GLY A 284 -8.07 13.29 -26.55
N LYS A 285 -9.07 12.70 -25.89
CA LYS A 285 -10.05 11.80 -26.50
C LYS A 285 -11.42 12.40 -26.53
N LYS A 286 -12.24 11.99 -27.53
CA LYS A 286 -13.63 12.48 -27.70
C LYS A 286 -14.60 11.83 -26.72
N ARG A 287 -14.19 10.75 -26.04
CA ARG A 287 -15.08 9.96 -25.19
C ARG A 287 -14.50 9.85 -23.78
N ASN A 288 -15.36 9.94 -22.81
CA ASN A 288 -15.08 9.76 -21.39
C ASN A 288 -15.53 8.37 -20.94
N VAL A 289 -15.09 7.94 -19.75
CA VAL A 289 -15.48 6.66 -19.18
C VAL A 289 -16.20 6.86 -17.86
N VAL A 290 -17.38 6.26 -17.75
CA VAL A 290 -18.12 6.13 -16.48
C VAL A 290 -17.95 4.71 -15.97
N THR A 291 -17.71 4.56 -14.67
CA THR A 291 -17.49 3.26 -14.03
C THR A 291 -18.48 3.01 -12.92
N LEU A 292 -18.97 1.79 -12.83
CA LEU A 292 -19.63 1.26 -11.65
C LEU A 292 -18.73 0.19 -11.04
N VAL A 293 -18.55 0.23 -9.72
CA VAL A 293 -17.67 -0.68 -8.98
C VAL A 293 -18.38 -1.20 -7.74
N GLY A 294 -18.53 -2.52 -7.62
CA GLY A 294 -19.21 -3.16 -6.50
C GLY A 294 -18.96 -4.66 -6.45
N THR A 295 -19.57 -5.36 -5.50
CA THR A 295 -19.44 -6.81 -5.33
C THR A 295 -20.70 -7.59 -5.72
N ASP A 296 -21.85 -6.91 -5.82
CA ASP A 296 -23.14 -7.50 -6.22
C ASP A 296 -23.28 -7.43 -7.74
N ARG A 297 -22.75 -8.46 -8.42
CA ARG A 297 -22.66 -8.50 -9.87
C ARG A 297 -24.05 -8.49 -10.52
N ASP A 298 -24.98 -9.29 -10.01
CA ASP A 298 -26.32 -9.42 -10.60
C ASP A 298 -27.08 -8.09 -10.54
N TYR A 299 -26.95 -7.39 -9.41
CA TYR A 299 -27.52 -6.05 -9.28
C TYR A 299 -26.87 -5.05 -10.24
N MET A 300 -25.55 -5.07 -10.37
CA MET A 300 -24.85 -4.18 -11.28
C MET A 300 -25.23 -4.45 -12.74
N ASP A 301 -25.28 -5.71 -13.15
CA ASP A 301 -25.70 -6.09 -14.51
C ASP A 301 -27.16 -5.64 -14.80
N SER A 302 -28.05 -5.63 -13.79
CA SER A 302 -29.41 -5.11 -13.92
C SER A 302 -29.49 -3.59 -14.19
N LEU A 303 -28.40 -2.84 -13.87
CA LEU A 303 -28.31 -1.40 -14.11
C LEU A 303 -27.76 -1.06 -15.50
N GLU A 304 -27.29 -2.02 -16.28
CA GLU A 304 -26.57 -1.79 -17.53
C GLU A 304 -27.35 -0.88 -18.50
N ARG A 305 -28.61 -1.22 -18.75
CA ARG A 305 -29.46 -0.46 -19.66
C ARG A 305 -29.72 0.98 -19.17
N GLU A 306 -30.07 1.12 -17.90
CA GLU A 306 -30.33 2.43 -17.28
C GLU A 306 -29.12 3.35 -17.37
N VAL A 307 -27.93 2.78 -17.06
CA VAL A 307 -26.69 3.57 -17.08
C VAL A 307 -26.30 3.93 -18.52
N ALA A 308 -26.41 3.01 -19.47
CA ALA A 308 -26.10 3.28 -20.87
C ALA A 308 -27.00 4.39 -21.44
N GLU A 309 -28.29 4.36 -21.14
CA GLU A 309 -29.24 5.40 -21.53
C GLU A 309 -28.93 6.74 -20.85
N GLY A 310 -28.67 6.73 -19.52
CA GLY A 310 -28.40 7.93 -18.72
C GLY A 310 -27.13 8.67 -19.11
N VAL A 311 -26.09 7.96 -19.56
CA VAL A 311 -24.84 8.56 -20.04
C VAL A 311 -24.77 8.67 -21.57
N GLN A 312 -25.83 8.33 -22.29
CA GLN A 312 -25.87 8.25 -23.76
C GLN A 312 -24.65 7.48 -24.32
N GLY A 313 -24.30 6.38 -23.66
CA GLY A 313 -23.10 5.62 -23.92
C GLY A 313 -23.37 4.15 -24.15
N LYS A 314 -22.30 3.39 -24.27
CA LYS A 314 -22.33 1.93 -24.38
C LYS A 314 -21.37 1.28 -23.39
N ARG A 315 -21.73 0.07 -22.94
CA ARG A 315 -20.82 -0.75 -22.14
C ARG A 315 -19.60 -1.16 -22.98
N VAL A 316 -18.42 -1.10 -22.39
CA VAL A 316 -17.14 -1.53 -22.99
C VAL A 316 -16.42 -2.46 -22.02
N GLN A 317 -15.54 -3.33 -22.55
CA GLN A 317 -14.76 -4.26 -21.73
C GLN A 317 -13.49 -3.59 -21.17
N MET A 318 -12.92 -2.67 -21.96
CA MET A 318 -11.72 -1.92 -21.55
C MET A 318 -11.82 -0.47 -22.01
N GLU A 319 -11.10 0.40 -21.33
CA GLU A 319 -10.98 1.79 -21.72
C GLU A 319 -10.32 1.91 -23.10
N GLY A 320 -10.96 2.65 -24.00
CA GLY A 320 -10.45 2.88 -25.35
C GLY A 320 -10.81 1.83 -26.37
N GLU A 321 -11.61 0.85 -26.03
CA GLU A 321 -12.12 -0.18 -26.97
C GLU A 321 -12.81 0.43 -28.19
N ASP A 322 -13.45 1.58 -28.02
CA ASP A 322 -14.20 2.28 -29.07
C ASP A 322 -13.49 3.54 -29.61
N ASP A 323 -12.18 3.72 -29.36
CA ASP A 323 -11.43 4.85 -29.92
C ASP A 323 -11.23 4.77 -31.43
N THR A 324 -11.33 3.58 -32.04
CA THR A 324 -11.19 3.36 -33.47
C THR A 324 -12.35 3.93 -34.28
N ASP A 325 -13.53 4.09 -33.65
CA ASP A 325 -14.69 4.69 -34.32
C ASP A 325 -14.49 6.21 -34.58
N ASP A 326 -13.54 6.83 -33.86
CA ASP A 326 -13.27 8.26 -33.93
C ASP A 326 -12.23 8.66 -35.02
N GLU A 327 -11.42 7.73 -35.53
CA GLU A 327 -10.37 8.03 -36.55
C GLU A 327 -10.96 8.22 -37.95
N THR A 328 -12.15 7.70 -38.20
CA THR A 328 -12.82 7.80 -39.52
C THR A 328 -13.40 9.20 -39.80
N ASP A 329 -13.70 9.98 -38.72
CA ASP A 329 -14.30 11.32 -38.89
C ASP A 329 -13.25 12.43 -39.10
N VAL A 330 -12.01 12.23 -38.62
CA VAL A 330 -10.94 13.26 -38.76
C VAL A 330 -10.45 13.40 -40.20
N LYS A 331 -10.66 12.39 -41.06
CA LYS A 331 -10.29 12.47 -42.50
C LYS A 331 -11.27 13.26 -43.35
N LYS A 332 -12.51 13.45 -42.90
CA LYS A 332 -13.52 14.23 -43.66
C LYS A 332 -13.40 15.74 -43.51
N ASP A 333 -12.81 16.21 -42.38
CA ASP A 333 -12.67 17.65 -42.12
C ASP A 333 -11.37 18.28 -42.66
N LYS A 334 -10.49 17.47 -43.26
CA LYS A 334 -9.25 17.98 -43.89
C LYS A 334 -9.34 18.19 -45.40
N ASP A 335 -10.43 17.69 -46.01
CA ASP A 335 -10.66 17.79 -47.44
C ASP A 335 -11.87 18.70 -47.81
N ALA A 336 -12.32 19.58 -46.88
CA ALA A 336 -13.38 20.55 -47.10
C ALA A 336 -12.82 21.98 -47.07
#